data_f57d49cbf457753d0588a5ad4bb34f05
#
_entry.id   f57d49cbf457753d0588a5ad4bb34f05
#
_cell.length_a   1.000
_cell.length_b   1.000
_cell.length_c   1.000
_cell.angle_alpha   90.00
_cell.angle_beta   90.00
_cell.angle_gamma   90.00
#
_symmetry.space_group_name_H-M   'P 1'
#
loop_
_entity.id
_entity.type
_entity.pdbx_description
1 polymer ?
#
loop_
_entity_poly.entity_id
_entity_poly.type
_entity_poly.pdbx_seq_one_letter_code
_entity_poly.pdbx_strand_id
1 'polypeptide(L)'
;MFRRLQLSLASLLALCTSGSAMAVAAETADVKTGIGDVGPAMFIFSIAAALLLTLVFRSTVSHLVRVLTGKIGAKRIHRVLSARSKDVLDDFLLPGAYGGLTRIDHAILTSGGILCIQTKHYNGIIFGDADEPQWTNVDGIHRRKFLNPLIQNEGRTRALQKVAPDVPVANLIVFTGDVQFTSATEKNVIHVRDLDVYIAKFVFGPCKIEDWDAVWMTVKSAALTDEESRKDFGAQLSFS
;
A
#
# COMPACT_ATOMS: atom_id res chain seq x y z
N MET A 1 20.45 10.18 5.47
CA MET A 1 19.78 11.29 6.18
C MET A 1 18.70 10.81 7.15
N PHE A 2 18.12 9.61 7.00
CA PHE A 2 17.06 9.06 7.87
C PHE A 2 17.53 8.49 9.22
N ARG A 3 18.79 8.15 9.38
CA ARG A 3 19.32 7.55 10.64
C ARG A 3 19.50 8.53 11.79
N ARG A 4 19.56 9.85 11.51
CA ARG A 4 19.68 10.91 12.54
C ARG A 4 18.35 11.34 13.16
N LEU A 5 17.22 11.11 12.48
CA LEU A 5 15.89 11.42 13.05
C LEU A 5 15.40 10.40 14.08
N GLN A 6 15.81 9.15 13.98
CA GLN A 6 15.43 8.12 14.96
C GLN A 6 16.11 8.27 16.33
N LEU A 7 17.33 8.82 16.36
CA LEU A 7 18.05 9.08 17.61
C LEU A 7 17.49 10.29 18.39
N SER A 8 16.86 11.23 17.70
CA SER A 8 16.25 12.43 18.32
C SER A 8 14.92 12.11 19.04
N LEU A 9 14.11 11.19 18.52
CA LEU A 9 12.84 10.79 19.16
C LEU A 9 13.08 9.91 20.40
N ALA A 10 14.08 9.05 20.38
CA ALA A 10 14.44 8.23 21.54
C ALA A 10 14.98 9.08 22.70
N SER A 11 15.69 10.18 22.40
CA SER A 11 16.20 11.11 23.41
C SER A 11 15.10 11.98 24.05
N LEU A 12 14.03 12.28 23.31
CA LEU A 12 12.89 13.02 23.88
C LEU A 12 12.01 12.14 24.77
N LEU A 13 11.91 10.84 24.50
CA LEU A 13 11.17 9.90 25.37
C LEU A 13 11.94 9.59 26.66
N ALA A 14 13.26 9.61 26.64
CA ALA A 14 14.10 9.33 27.82
C ALA A 14 14.08 10.48 28.85
N LEU A 15 13.78 11.70 28.44
CA LEU A 15 13.70 12.86 29.34
C LEU A 15 12.38 12.95 30.14
N CYS A 16 11.35 12.23 29.73
CA CYS A 16 10.08 12.17 30.47
C CYS A 16 10.00 11.10 31.55
N THR A 17 11.03 10.22 31.68
CA THR A 17 11.02 9.12 32.64
C THR A 17 11.99 9.28 33.81
N SER A 18 12.73 10.37 33.87
CA SER A 18 13.68 10.62 34.96
C SER A 18 13.12 11.54 36.04
N GLY A 19 12.63 10.96 37.12
CA GLY A 19 12.95 11.42 38.46
C GLY A 19 12.20 12.58 39.09
N SER A 20 11.45 13.39 38.39
CA SER A 20 10.80 14.58 39.02
C SER A 20 9.36 14.37 39.46
N ALA A 21 8.71 13.29 39.05
CA ALA A 21 7.33 12.99 39.46
C ALA A 21 7.19 12.32 40.84
N MET A 22 8.28 11.76 41.35
CA MET A 22 8.25 11.07 42.65
C MET A 22 8.53 11.99 43.87
N ALA A 23 9.12 13.15 43.68
CA ALA A 23 9.45 14.08 44.78
C ALA A 23 8.28 14.96 45.20
N VAL A 24 7.29 15.20 44.32
CA VAL A 24 6.10 16.02 44.63
C VAL A 24 5.02 15.21 45.35
N ALA A 25 5.06 13.88 45.30
CA ALA A 25 4.08 13.03 45.94
C ALA A 25 4.31 12.78 47.46
N ALA A 26 5.47 13.18 48.00
CA ALA A 26 5.82 12.91 49.38
C ALA A 26 5.47 14.04 50.38
N GLU A 27 5.12 15.26 49.91
CA GLU A 27 4.96 16.41 50.81
C GLU A 27 3.48 16.86 51.00
N THR A 28 2.51 16.08 50.54
CA THR A 28 1.09 16.38 50.76
C THR A 28 0.34 15.38 51.62
N ALA A 29 1.03 14.69 52.50
CA ALA A 29 0.45 13.62 53.33
C ALA A 29 -0.22 14.10 54.62
N ASP A 30 -0.66 15.35 54.78
CA ASP A 30 -1.45 15.76 55.95
C ASP A 30 -2.50 16.82 55.64
N VAL A 31 -3.43 16.49 54.72
CA VAL A 31 -4.72 17.16 54.65
C VAL A 31 -5.82 16.12 54.71
N LYS A 32 -6.32 15.91 55.94
CA LYS A 32 -7.57 15.20 56.19
C LYS A 32 -8.72 15.99 55.53
N THR A 33 -8.95 15.77 54.27
CA THR A 33 -10.19 16.13 53.60
C THR A 33 -10.88 14.84 53.16
N GLY A 34 -12.13 14.64 53.62
CA GLY A 34 -12.93 13.44 53.41
C GLY A 34 -13.32 13.18 51.94
N ILE A 35 -12.34 12.93 51.10
CA ILE A 35 -12.51 12.36 49.76
C ILE A 35 -12.15 10.90 49.89
N GLY A 36 -13.16 10.10 50.26
CA GLY A 36 -13.03 8.68 50.38
C GLY A 36 -12.59 8.08 49.05
N ASP A 37 -11.62 7.19 49.08
CA ASP A 37 -11.32 6.06 48.19
C ASP A 37 -11.28 6.26 46.64
N VAL A 38 -11.28 7.48 46.14
CA VAL A 38 -11.18 7.77 44.68
C VAL A 38 -9.74 7.82 44.15
N GLY A 39 -8.74 7.88 45.02
CA GLY A 39 -7.34 7.98 44.67
C GLY A 39 -6.82 6.81 43.80
N PRO A 40 -7.01 5.55 44.21
CA PRO A 40 -6.55 4.41 43.41
C PRO A 40 -7.36 4.25 42.12
N ALA A 41 -8.64 4.54 42.11
CA ALA A 41 -9.46 4.47 40.91
C ALA A 41 -9.04 5.52 39.87
N MET A 42 -8.79 6.76 40.27
CA MET A 42 -8.32 7.82 39.38
C MET A 42 -6.91 7.48 38.82
N PHE A 43 -6.05 6.84 39.59
CA PHE A 43 -4.73 6.43 39.13
C PHE A 43 -4.82 5.30 38.09
N ILE A 44 -5.69 4.33 38.31
CA ILE A 44 -5.97 3.26 37.31
C ILE A 44 -6.58 3.86 36.04
N PHE A 45 -7.51 4.79 36.15
CA PHE A 45 -8.10 5.50 35.03
C PHE A 45 -7.07 6.28 34.20
N SER A 46 -6.14 6.98 34.85
CA SER A 46 -5.09 7.73 34.16
C SER A 46 -4.12 6.84 33.42
N ILE A 47 -3.72 5.69 34.02
CA ILE A 47 -2.88 4.69 33.35
C ILE A 47 -3.63 4.08 32.16
N ALA A 48 -4.89 3.70 32.31
CA ALA A 48 -5.71 3.15 31.23
C ALA A 48 -5.87 4.15 30.08
N ALA A 49 -6.12 5.42 30.40
CA ALA A 49 -6.22 6.49 29.40
C ALA A 49 -4.89 6.72 28.68
N ALA A 50 -3.75 6.71 29.39
CA ALA A 50 -2.44 6.84 28.79
C ALA A 50 -2.09 5.65 27.87
N LEU A 51 -2.43 4.42 28.28
CA LEU A 51 -2.28 3.22 27.45
C LEU A 51 -3.15 3.29 26.20
N LEU A 52 -4.42 3.68 26.34
CA LEU A 52 -5.32 3.85 25.22
C LEU A 52 -4.80 4.91 24.24
N LEU A 53 -4.35 6.06 24.75
CA LEU A 53 -3.78 7.13 23.95
C LEU A 53 -2.53 6.66 23.17
N THR A 54 -1.64 5.90 23.82
CA THR A 54 -0.46 5.35 23.15
C THR A 54 -0.82 4.33 22.08
N LEU A 55 -1.83 3.49 22.30
CA LEU A 55 -2.32 2.53 21.29
C LEU A 55 -2.94 3.24 20.09
N VAL A 56 -3.80 4.25 20.33
CA VAL A 56 -4.40 5.06 19.27
C VAL A 56 -3.32 5.81 18.48
N PHE A 57 -2.35 6.44 19.17
CA PHE A 57 -1.24 7.14 18.53
C PHE A 57 -0.40 6.21 17.65
N ARG A 58 -0.01 5.03 18.18
CA ARG A 58 0.72 4.02 17.39
C ARG A 58 -0.07 3.57 16.16
N SER A 59 -1.37 3.34 16.31
CA SER A 59 -2.25 2.95 15.19
C SER A 59 -2.29 4.04 14.13
N THR A 60 -2.49 5.29 14.53
CA THR A 60 -2.57 6.44 13.61
C THR A 60 -1.25 6.67 12.88
N VAL A 61 -0.12 6.64 13.61
CA VAL A 61 1.21 6.81 13.00
C VAL A 61 1.52 5.66 12.02
N SER A 62 1.22 4.43 12.38
CA SER A 62 1.43 3.28 11.50
C SER A 62 0.58 3.35 10.23
N HIS A 63 -0.66 3.84 10.35
CA HIS A 63 -1.53 4.07 9.20
C HIS A 63 -0.97 5.18 8.29
N LEU A 64 -0.56 6.31 8.87
CA LEU A 64 0.01 7.43 8.12
C LEU A 64 1.30 7.03 7.38
N VAL A 65 2.21 6.33 8.06
CA VAL A 65 3.45 5.81 7.45
C VAL A 65 3.11 4.89 6.27
N ARG A 66 2.13 4.00 6.40
CA ARG A 66 1.73 3.09 5.33
C ARG A 66 1.17 3.84 4.11
N VAL A 67 0.34 4.86 4.32
CA VAL A 67 -0.20 5.70 3.24
C VAL A 67 0.92 6.47 2.53
N LEU A 68 1.83 7.06 3.29
CA LEU A 68 2.95 7.84 2.72
C LEU A 68 3.92 6.95 1.93
N THR A 69 4.30 5.79 2.47
CA THR A 69 5.19 4.86 1.77
C THR A 69 4.55 4.30 0.51
N GLY A 70 3.23 4.01 0.53
CA GLY A 70 2.48 3.63 -0.66
C GLY A 70 2.51 4.70 -1.76
N LYS A 71 2.29 5.97 -1.40
CA LYS A 71 2.36 7.09 -2.35
C LYS A 71 3.78 7.31 -2.92
N ILE A 72 4.81 7.12 -2.11
CA ILE A 72 6.21 7.22 -2.59
C ILE A 72 6.50 6.08 -3.57
N GLY A 73 6.05 4.86 -3.27
CA GLY A 73 6.17 3.71 -4.17
C GLY A 73 5.48 3.94 -5.51
N ALA A 74 4.24 4.41 -5.51
CA ALA A 74 3.49 4.72 -6.73
C ALA A 74 4.19 5.80 -7.59
N LYS A 75 4.69 6.89 -6.96
CA LYS A 75 5.46 7.92 -7.68
C LYS A 75 6.77 7.39 -8.29
N ARG A 76 7.42 6.44 -7.63
CA ARG A 76 8.63 5.80 -8.17
C ARG A 76 8.30 4.97 -9.41
N ILE A 77 7.22 4.19 -9.34
CA ILE A 77 6.74 3.41 -10.49
C ILE A 77 6.37 4.34 -11.63
N HIS A 78 5.51 5.33 -11.40
CA HIS A 78 5.11 6.30 -12.43
C HIS A 78 6.34 6.91 -13.15
N ARG A 79 7.38 7.30 -12.41
CA ARG A 79 8.60 7.86 -13.02
C ARG A 79 9.30 6.88 -13.96
N VAL A 80 9.37 5.59 -13.60
CA VAL A 80 9.94 4.56 -14.47
C VAL A 80 9.07 4.35 -15.70
N LEU A 81 7.76 4.27 -15.53
CA LEU A 81 6.81 4.08 -16.63
C LEU A 81 6.86 5.24 -17.62
N SER A 82 6.81 6.48 -17.12
CA SER A 82 6.82 7.70 -17.94
C SER A 82 8.14 7.93 -18.68
N ALA A 83 9.24 7.35 -18.19
CA ALA A 83 10.51 7.36 -18.91
C ALA A 83 10.52 6.41 -20.12
N ARG A 84 9.62 5.42 -20.17
CA ARG A 84 9.54 4.40 -21.21
C ARG A 84 8.40 4.61 -22.20
N SER A 85 7.30 5.23 -21.78
CA SER A 85 6.16 5.54 -22.64
C SER A 85 5.48 6.82 -22.19
N LYS A 86 4.94 7.56 -23.17
CA LYS A 86 4.01 8.68 -22.92
C LYS A 86 2.60 8.21 -22.53
N ASP A 87 2.29 6.96 -22.81
CA ASP A 87 0.97 6.37 -22.66
C ASP A 87 0.89 5.57 -21.36
N VAL A 88 0.81 6.31 -20.26
CA VAL A 88 0.70 5.81 -18.88
C VAL A 88 -0.57 6.39 -18.25
N LEU A 89 -1.32 5.55 -17.57
CA LEU A 89 -2.44 5.93 -16.71
C LEU A 89 -2.20 5.42 -15.29
N ASP A 90 -2.50 6.25 -14.31
CA ASP A 90 -2.31 5.95 -12.89
C ASP A 90 -3.60 6.16 -12.12
N ASP A 91 -3.85 5.29 -11.13
CA ASP A 91 -4.90 5.44 -10.13
C ASP A 91 -6.28 5.79 -10.71
N PHE A 92 -6.78 4.96 -11.60
CA PHE A 92 -8.08 5.12 -12.24
C PHE A 92 -9.00 3.93 -12.00
N LEU A 93 -10.28 4.14 -12.24
CA LEU A 93 -11.31 3.11 -12.11
C LEU A 93 -11.81 2.69 -13.48
N LEU A 94 -12.19 1.43 -13.60
CA LEU A 94 -12.92 0.88 -14.74
C LEU A 94 -14.14 0.11 -14.27
N PRO A 95 -15.16 -0.09 -15.13
CA PRO A 95 -16.18 -1.10 -14.90
C PRO A 95 -15.51 -2.47 -14.70
N GLY A 96 -15.82 -3.12 -13.58
CA GLY A 96 -15.22 -4.39 -13.22
C GLY A 96 -15.59 -5.51 -14.19
N ALA A 97 -14.70 -6.48 -14.34
CA ALA A 97 -14.95 -7.63 -15.21
C ALA A 97 -16.17 -8.45 -14.79
N TYR A 98 -16.50 -8.43 -13.51
CA TYR A 98 -17.59 -9.20 -12.88
C TYR A 98 -18.70 -8.30 -12.31
N GLY A 99 -18.75 -7.03 -12.69
CA GLY A 99 -19.65 -6.01 -12.17
C GLY A 99 -18.97 -5.05 -11.20
N GLY A 100 -19.68 -3.97 -10.85
CA GLY A 100 -19.14 -2.90 -10.01
C GLY A 100 -17.98 -2.14 -10.66
N LEU A 101 -17.17 -1.50 -9.85
CA LEU A 101 -15.97 -0.79 -10.24
C LEU A 101 -14.72 -1.55 -9.79
N THR A 102 -13.65 -1.44 -10.54
CA THR A 102 -12.32 -1.94 -10.18
C THR A 102 -11.28 -0.84 -10.31
N ARG A 103 -10.36 -0.77 -9.35
CA ARG A 103 -9.28 0.22 -9.34
C ARG A 103 -8.03 -0.38 -9.93
N ILE A 104 -7.42 0.35 -10.86
CA ILE A 104 -6.14 0.01 -11.48
C ILE A 104 -5.08 0.96 -10.95
N ASP A 105 -3.99 0.41 -10.42
CA ASP A 105 -2.93 1.23 -9.84
C ASP A 105 -2.13 1.93 -10.95
N HIS A 106 -1.71 1.16 -11.99
CA HIS A 106 -1.04 1.70 -13.18
C HIS A 106 -1.37 0.85 -14.40
N ALA A 107 -1.47 1.51 -15.54
CA ALA A 107 -1.49 0.87 -16.86
C ALA A 107 -0.52 1.58 -17.81
N ILE A 108 0.19 0.83 -18.63
CA ILE A 108 1.10 1.38 -19.64
C ILE A 108 0.89 0.66 -20.95
N LEU A 109 0.80 1.43 -22.04
CA LEU A 109 0.79 0.89 -23.40
C LEU A 109 2.25 0.71 -23.86
N THR A 110 2.53 -0.48 -24.37
CA THR A 110 3.85 -0.88 -24.89
C THR A 110 3.69 -1.54 -26.26
N SER A 111 4.78 -1.72 -26.99
CA SER A 111 4.75 -2.46 -28.26
C SER A 111 4.34 -3.93 -28.13
N GLY A 112 4.31 -4.48 -26.92
CA GLY A 112 3.85 -5.84 -26.63
C GLY A 112 2.40 -5.92 -26.16
N GLY A 113 1.71 -4.77 -26.02
CA GLY A 113 0.35 -4.69 -25.47
C GLY A 113 0.26 -3.78 -24.25
N ILE A 114 -0.76 -3.98 -23.44
CA ILE A 114 -0.98 -3.22 -22.20
C ILE A 114 -0.45 -4.01 -21.00
N LEU A 115 0.37 -3.37 -20.15
CA LEU A 115 0.71 -3.92 -18.84
C LEU A 115 -0.25 -3.34 -17.80
N CYS A 116 -1.01 -4.22 -17.14
CA CYS A 116 -1.83 -3.91 -15.97
C CYS A 116 -1.00 -4.15 -14.70
N ILE A 117 -0.59 -3.09 -14.03
CA ILE A 117 0.36 -3.16 -12.94
C ILE A 117 -0.34 -2.95 -11.61
N GLN A 118 -0.20 -3.91 -10.69
CA GLN A 118 -0.57 -3.76 -9.29
C GLN A 118 0.68 -3.52 -8.44
N THR A 119 0.60 -2.50 -7.59
CA THR A 119 1.68 -2.15 -6.65
C THR A 119 1.43 -2.75 -5.28
N LYS A 120 2.46 -3.36 -4.69
CA LYS A 120 2.46 -3.86 -3.31
C LYS A 120 3.64 -3.27 -2.55
N HIS A 121 3.37 -2.75 -1.36
CA HIS A 121 4.42 -2.27 -0.47
C HIS A 121 4.53 -3.16 0.75
N TYR A 122 5.54 -4.01 0.77
CA TYR A 122 5.91 -4.89 1.88
C TYR A 122 7.40 -4.83 2.11
N ASN A 123 7.83 -5.13 3.33
CA ASN A 123 9.23 -5.39 3.67
C ASN A 123 9.33 -6.82 4.22
N GLY A 124 10.57 -7.36 4.22
CA GLY A 124 10.83 -8.70 4.75
C GLY A 124 10.64 -9.81 3.73
N ILE A 125 10.23 -10.99 4.18
CA ILE A 125 10.19 -12.19 3.36
C ILE A 125 8.77 -12.47 2.89
N ILE A 126 8.60 -12.73 1.60
CA ILE A 126 7.33 -13.13 0.98
C ILE A 126 7.36 -14.63 0.67
N PHE A 127 6.37 -15.34 1.16
CA PHE A 127 6.09 -16.73 0.87
C PHE A 127 4.79 -16.83 0.08
N GLY A 128 4.77 -17.61 -0.98
CA GLY A 128 3.57 -17.88 -1.76
C GLY A 128 3.90 -18.27 -3.19
N ASP A 129 3.08 -19.15 -3.74
CA ASP A 129 3.15 -19.62 -5.11
C ASP A 129 1.94 -19.13 -5.92
N ALA A 130 2.00 -19.26 -7.25
CA ALA A 130 0.96 -18.76 -8.15
C ALA A 130 -0.41 -19.33 -7.86
N ASP A 131 -0.47 -20.62 -7.52
CA ASP A 131 -1.72 -21.35 -7.30
C ASP A 131 -2.28 -21.19 -5.88
N GLU A 132 -1.52 -20.62 -4.95
CA GLU A 132 -1.98 -20.40 -3.59
C GLU A 132 -2.94 -19.21 -3.53
N PRO A 133 -4.11 -19.33 -2.87
CA PRO A 133 -5.08 -18.23 -2.76
C PRO A 133 -4.56 -17.08 -1.88
N GLN A 134 -3.65 -17.36 -0.97
CA GLN A 134 -3.08 -16.39 -0.04
C GLN A 134 -1.57 -16.54 0.06
N TRP A 135 -0.89 -15.40 0.09
CA TRP A 135 0.54 -15.31 0.37
C TRP A 135 0.79 -14.84 1.80
N THR A 136 2.00 -15.07 2.29
CA THR A 136 2.41 -14.66 3.64
C THR A 136 3.60 -13.73 3.54
N ASN A 137 3.52 -12.60 4.23
CA ASN A 137 4.65 -11.70 4.49
C ASN A 137 5.14 -11.89 5.93
N VAL A 138 6.45 -12.01 6.10
CA VAL A 138 7.14 -12.05 7.40
C VAL A 138 8.12 -10.88 7.46
N ASP A 139 7.87 -9.95 8.39
CA ASP A 139 8.70 -8.77 8.63
C ASP A 139 9.07 -8.73 10.12
N GLY A 140 10.29 -9.14 10.44
CA GLY A 140 10.74 -9.38 11.81
C GLY A 140 9.87 -10.43 12.51
N ILE A 141 9.21 -10.03 13.60
CA ILE A 141 8.30 -10.91 14.38
C ILE A 141 6.86 -10.91 13.83
N HIS A 142 6.57 -10.05 12.86
CA HIS A 142 5.22 -9.90 12.32
C HIS A 142 5.00 -10.85 11.15
N ARG A 143 3.93 -11.63 11.23
CA ARG A 143 3.47 -12.51 10.15
C ARG A 143 2.08 -12.07 9.70
N ARG A 144 1.92 -11.78 8.41
CA ARG A 144 0.66 -11.34 7.83
C ARG A 144 0.34 -12.15 6.58
N LYS A 145 -0.87 -12.69 6.52
CA LYS A 145 -1.44 -13.26 5.30
C LYS A 145 -2.10 -12.15 4.47
N PHE A 146 -2.02 -12.26 3.17
CA PHE A 146 -2.71 -11.37 2.23
C PHE A 146 -3.12 -12.16 0.98
N LEU A 147 -4.13 -11.67 0.29
CA LEU A 147 -4.63 -12.31 -0.92
C LEU A 147 -3.52 -12.38 -1.97
N ASN A 148 -3.42 -13.50 -2.68
CA ASN A 148 -2.48 -13.65 -3.80
C ASN A 148 -2.65 -12.48 -4.79
N PRO A 149 -1.60 -11.67 -5.00
CA PRO A 149 -1.71 -10.47 -5.82
C PRO A 149 -1.91 -10.80 -7.30
N LEU A 150 -1.48 -11.95 -7.78
CA LEU A 150 -1.73 -12.40 -9.15
C LEU A 150 -3.21 -12.62 -9.39
N ILE A 151 -3.88 -13.34 -8.48
CA ILE A 151 -5.32 -13.58 -8.52
C ILE A 151 -6.09 -12.25 -8.37
N GLN A 152 -5.65 -11.41 -7.43
CA GLN A 152 -6.30 -10.12 -7.20
C GLN A 152 -6.21 -9.20 -8.43
N ASN A 153 -5.07 -9.18 -9.13
CA ASN A 153 -4.87 -8.32 -10.29
C ASN A 153 -5.47 -8.91 -11.57
N GLU A 154 -5.79 -10.18 -11.61
CA GLU A 154 -6.43 -10.80 -12.76
C GLU A 154 -7.77 -10.15 -13.11
N GLY A 155 -8.59 -9.85 -12.11
CA GLY A 155 -9.86 -9.13 -12.31
C GLY A 155 -9.67 -7.76 -12.96
N ARG A 156 -8.59 -7.06 -12.62
CA ARG A 156 -8.20 -5.76 -13.22
C ARG A 156 -7.72 -5.92 -14.65
N THR A 157 -6.89 -6.94 -14.89
CA THR A 157 -6.40 -7.30 -16.23
C THR A 157 -7.57 -7.62 -17.15
N ARG A 158 -8.55 -8.38 -16.67
CA ARG A 158 -9.77 -8.72 -17.43
C ARG A 158 -10.65 -7.48 -17.68
N ALA A 159 -10.72 -6.54 -16.76
CA ALA A 159 -11.44 -5.28 -16.96
C ALA A 159 -10.79 -4.44 -18.08
N LEU A 160 -9.46 -4.32 -18.10
CA LEU A 160 -8.72 -3.69 -19.20
C LEU A 160 -8.89 -4.44 -20.52
N GLN A 161 -8.85 -5.78 -20.50
CA GLN A 161 -9.05 -6.59 -21.69
C GLN A 161 -10.44 -6.40 -22.31
N LYS A 162 -11.47 -6.16 -21.50
CA LYS A 162 -12.82 -5.82 -22.01
C LYS A 162 -12.85 -4.47 -22.72
N VAL A 163 -12.04 -3.50 -22.26
CA VAL A 163 -11.96 -2.15 -22.88
C VAL A 163 -11.13 -2.18 -24.15
N ALA A 164 -10.08 -3.00 -24.20
CA ALA A 164 -9.19 -3.17 -25.33
C ALA A 164 -9.12 -4.64 -25.76
N PRO A 165 -10.18 -5.19 -26.38
CA PRO A 165 -10.30 -6.64 -26.62
C PRO A 165 -9.24 -7.18 -27.60
N ASP A 166 -8.80 -6.37 -28.55
CA ASP A 166 -7.88 -6.77 -29.62
C ASP A 166 -6.40 -6.64 -29.21
N VAL A 167 -6.13 -6.17 -27.99
CA VAL A 167 -4.78 -5.93 -27.49
C VAL A 167 -4.48 -6.87 -26.32
N PRO A 168 -3.34 -7.57 -26.32
CA PRO A 168 -2.94 -8.37 -25.19
C PRO A 168 -2.78 -7.50 -23.92
N VAL A 169 -3.38 -7.93 -22.81
CA VAL A 169 -3.21 -7.31 -21.49
C VAL A 169 -2.47 -8.25 -20.56
N ALA A 170 -1.29 -7.85 -20.12
CA ALA A 170 -0.46 -8.65 -19.23
C ALA A 170 -0.60 -8.19 -17.77
N ASN A 171 -0.69 -9.18 -16.86
CA ASN A 171 -0.74 -8.98 -15.42
C ASN A 171 0.69 -8.80 -14.88
N LEU A 172 0.97 -7.72 -14.17
CA LEU A 172 2.26 -7.45 -13.54
C LEU A 172 2.10 -7.00 -12.09
N ILE A 173 2.80 -7.65 -11.17
CA ILE A 173 2.86 -7.28 -9.76
C ILE A 173 4.23 -6.68 -9.45
N VAL A 174 4.24 -5.47 -8.89
CA VAL A 174 5.46 -4.75 -8.55
C VAL A 174 5.53 -4.49 -7.05
N PHE A 175 6.55 -5.06 -6.42
CA PHE A 175 6.84 -4.82 -5.01
C PHE A 175 7.79 -3.62 -4.86
N THR A 176 7.41 -2.66 -4.01
CA THR A 176 8.14 -1.39 -3.83
C THR A 176 8.94 -1.30 -2.53
N GLY A 177 8.67 -2.18 -1.57
CA GLY A 177 9.44 -2.30 -0.32
C GLY A 177 10.67 -3.18 -0.47
N ASP A 178 11.40 -3.35 0.61
CA ASP A 178 12.57 -4.24 0.65
C ASP A 178 12.11 -5.69 0.94
N VAL A 179 11.80 -6.42 -0.13
CA VAL A 179 11.29 -7.80 -0.04
C VAL A 179 12.29 -8.80 -0.58
N GLN A 180 12.26 -10.00 0.03
CA GLN A 180 12.91 -11.20 -0.46
C GLN A 180 11.84 -12.25 -0.73
N PHE A 181 11.93 -12.91 -1.87
CA PHE A 181 11.04 -14.01 -2.24
C PHE A 181 11.71 -15.35 -1.93
N THR A 182 10.98 -16.29 -1.34
CA THR A 182 11.52 -17.61 -0.94
C THR A 182 11.45 -18.66 -2.03
N SER A 183 10.50 -18.53 -2.96
CA SER A 183 10.38 -19.38 -4.14
C SER A 183 10.76 -18.61 -5.40
N ALA A 184 11.02 -19.33 -6.49
CA ALA A 184 11.15 -18.73 -7.80
C ALA A 184 9.84 -18.00 -8.12
N THR A 185 9.87 -16.67 -8.00
CA THR A 185 8.69 -15.86 -8.31
C THR A 185 8.29 -16.04 -9.76
N GLU A 186 6.99 -16.02 -9.99
CA GLU A 186 6.45 -15.97 -11.34
C GLU A 186 7.08 -14.80 -12.13
N LYS A 187 7.25 -14.98 -13.42
CA LYS A 187 7.91 -14.01 -14.32
C LYS A 187 7.25 -12.61 -14.26
N ASN A 188 6.00 -12.54 -13.82
CA ASN A 188 5.20 -11.33 -13.70
C ASN A 188 5.09 -10.80 -12.25
N VAL A 189 5.95 -11.27 -11.35
CA VAL A 189 6.10 -10.73 -9.99
C VAL A 189 7.54 -10.25 -9.82
N ILE A 190 7.70 -8.95 -9.69
CA ILE A 190 9.03 -8.32 -9.69
C ILE A 190 9.19 -7.29 -8.58
N HIS A 191 10.44 -6.98 -8.27
CA HIS A 191 10.76 -5.81 -7.45
C HIS A 191 10.83 -4.55 -8.33
N VAL A 192 10.51 -3.39 -7.76
CA VAL A 192 10.53 -2.10 -8.49
C VAL A 192 11.89 -1.77 -9.12
N ARG A 193 12.98 -2.29 -8.60
CA ARG A 193 14.33 -2.12 -9.20
C ARG A 193 14.46 -2.80 -10.57
N ASP A 194 13.67 -3.86 -10.81
CA ASP A 194 13.73 -4.66 -12.03
C ASP A 194 12.69 -4.20 -13.06
N LEU A 195 11.82 -3.23 -12.71
CA LEU A 195 10.70 -2.77 -13.53
C LEU A 195 11.16 -2.20 -14.87
N ASP A 196 12.22 -1.42 -14.89
CA ASP A 196 12.76 -0.81 -16.11
C ASP A 196 13.20 -1.88 -17.13
N VAL A 197 13.90 -2.90 -16.66
CA VAL A 197 14.36 -4.03 -17.50
C VAL A 197 13.17 -4.87 -17.96
N TYR A 198 12.17 -5.06 -17.09
CA TYR A 198 10.97 -5.81 -17.43
C TYR A 198 10.19 -5.13 -18.56
N ILE A 199 9.93 -3.82 -18.45
CA ILE A 199 9.19 -3.06 -19.46
C ILE A 199 9.95 -3.05 -20.80
N ALA A 200 11.27 -2.93 -20.78
CA ALA A 200 12.08 -2.93 -21.98
C ALA A 200 11.83 -4.16 -22.88
N LYS A 201 11.55 -5.32 -22.28
CA LYS A 201 11.21 -6.55 -23.02
C LYS A 201 9.85 -6.43 -23.73
N PHE A 202 8.88 -5.73 -23.11
CA PHE A 202 7.57 -5.50 -23.69
C PHE A 202 7.58 -4.39 -24.75
N VAL A 203 8.41 -3.35 -24.56
CA VAL A 203 8.56 -2.25 -25.53
C VAL A 203 9.12 -2.76 -26.87
N PHE A 204 9.99 -3.77 -26.81
CA PHE A 204 10.64 -4.36 -28.00
C PHE A 204 10.00 -5.70 -28.44
N GLY A 205 8.91 -6.12 -27.75
CA GLY A 205 8.20 -7.35 -28.12
C GLY A 205 7.39 -7.18 -29.42
N PRO A 206 7.20 -8.26 -30.18
CA PRO A 206 6.40 -8.20 -31.41
C PRO A 206 4.93 -8.02 -31.06
N CYS A 207 4.35 -6.89 -31.42
CA CYS A 207 2.92 -6.66 -31.36
C CYS A 207 2.37 -6.20 -32.71
N LYS A 208 1.16 -6.68 -33.05
CA LYS A 208 0.48 -6.39 -34.32
C LYS A 208 -0.61 -5.34 -34.16
N ILE A 209 -0.43 -4.37 -33.28
CA ILE A 209 -1.40 -3.29 -33.12
C ILE A 209 -1.18 -2.31 -34.28
N GLU A 210 -2.21 -2.09 -35.10
CA GLU A 210 -2.15 -1.19 -36.26
C GLU A 210 -2.30 0.28 -35.84
N ASP A 211 -3.15 0.58 -34.83
CA ASP A 211 -3.39 1.94 -34.35
C ASP A 211 -3.27 2.00 -32.81
N TRP A 212 -2.09 2.34 -32.34
CA TRP A 212 -1.78 2.51 -30.93
C TRP A 212 -2.53 3.67 -30.28
N ASP A 213 -2.68 4.77 -31.00
CA ASP A 213 -3.35 5.97 -30.48
C ASP A 213 -4.84 5.71 -30.28
N ALA A 214 -5.52 5.03 -31.19
CA ALA A 214 -6.91 4.64 -31.06
C ALA A 214 -7.14 3.70 -29.86
N VAL A 215 -6.30 2.70 -29.69
CA VAL A 215 -6.36 1.78 -28.54
C VAL A 215 -6.23 2.56 -27.23
N TRP A 216 -5.22 3.42 -27.14
CA TRP A 216 -4.98 4.16 -25.90
C TRP A 216 -6.05 5.20 -25.61
N MET A 217 -6.59 5.83 -26.64
CA MET A 217 -7.74 6.74 -26.49
C MET A 217 -8.97 6.00 -25.97
N THR A 218 -9.20 4.76 -26.42
CA THR A 218 -10.31 3.93 -25.91
C THR A 218 -10.13 3.65 -24.42
N VAL A 219 -8.93 3.28 -23.99
CA VAL A 219 -8.62 3.06 -22.56
C VAL A 219 -8.79 4.36 -21.76
N LYS A 220 -8.28 5.50 -22.27
CA LYS A 220 -8.41 6.79 -21.59
C LYS A 220 -9.87 7.23 -21.44
N SER A 221 -10.69 7.03 -22.46
CA SER A 221 -12.11 7.42 -22.42
C SER A 221 -12.94 6.55 -21.48
N ALA A 222 -12.55 5.30 -21.27
CA ALA A 222 -13.19 4.40 -20.31
C ALA A 222 -12.73 4.61 -18.88
N ALA A 223 -11.57 5.26 -18.67
CA ALA A 223 -10.98 5.48 -17.35
C ALA A 223 -11.76 6.54 -16.57
N LEU A 224 -12.28 6.16 -15.42
CA LEU A 224 -13.00 7.04 -14.50
C LEU A 224 -12.01 7.56 -13.45
N THR A 225 -11.84 8.87 -13.38
CA THR A 225 -10.91 9.54 -12.45
C THR A 225 -11.60 10.56 -11.56
N ASP A 226 -12.90 10.80 -11.78
CA ASP A 226 -13.73 11.75 -11.07
C ASP A 226 -13.99 11.32 -9.62
N GLU A 227 -14.39 12.29 -8.80
CA GLU A 227 -14.60 12.07 -7.36
C GLU A 227 -15.88 11.26 -7.08
N GLU A 228 -16.88 11.33 -7.94
CA GLU A 228 -18.12 10.57 -7.80
C GLU A 228 -17.85 9.08 -7.96
N SER A 229 -17.18 8.66 -9.03
CA SER A 229 -16.75 7.28 -9.23
C SER A 229 -15.88 6.75 -8.09
N ARG A 230 -15.03 7.60 -7.51
CA ARG A 230 -14.22 7.22 -6.33
C ARG A 230 -15.06 7.01 -5.07
N LYS A 231 -16.12 7.79 -4.87
CA LYS A 231 -17.07 7.60 -3.76
C LYS A 231 -17.85 6.30 -3.92
N ASP A 232 -18.35 6.03 -5.14
CA ASP A 232 -19.06 4.80 -5.46
C ASP A 232 -18.20 3.56 -5.22
N PHE A 233 -16.94 3.60 -5.67
CA PHE A 233 -15.98 2.53 -5.38
C PHE A 233 -15.71 2.38 -3.88
N GLY A 234 -15.61 3.48 -3.13
CA GLY A 234 -15.48 3.46 -1.68
C GLY A 234 -16.69 2.82 -0.98
N ALA A 235 -17.91 3.16 -1.43
CA ALA A 235 -19.13 2.54 -0.96
C ALA A 235 -19.15 1.03 -1.24
N GLN A 236 -18.81 0.62 -2.46
CA GLN A 236 -18.70 -0.79 -2.84
C GLN A 236 -17.79 -1.59 -1.89
N LEU A 237 -16.64 -1.03 -1.50
CA LEU A 237 -15.70 -1.69 -0.59
C LEU A 237 -16.22 -1.82 0.85
N SER A 238 -17.16 -0.97 1.27
CA SER A 238 -17.74 -1.02 2.61
C SER A 238 -18.80 -2.11 2.79
N PHE A 239 -19.30 -2.67 1.68
CA PHE A 239 -20.30 -3.75 1.65
C PHE A 239 -19.71 -5.13 1.32
N SER A 240 -18.38 -5.21 1.07
CA SER A 240 -17.65 -6.46 0.77
C SER A 240 -16.92 -6.97 2.01
#